data_e44689ca52553dbebbe3497ba553c280
#
_entry.id   e44689ca52553dbebbe3497ba553c280
#
_cell.length_a   1.000
_cell.length_b   1.000
_cell.length_c   1.000
_cell.angle_alpha   90.00
_cell.angle_beta   90.00
_cell.angle_gamma   90.00
#
_symmetry.space_group_name_H-M   'P 1'
#
loop_
_entity.id
_entity.type
_entity.pdbx_description
1 polymer ?
#
loop_
_entity_poly.entity_id
_entity_poly.type
_entity_poly.pdbx_seq_one_letter_code
_entity_poly.pdbx_strand_id
1 'polypeptide(L)'
;MTVQSTSGVSYTKVDQSYFEKRGLRRYAGVWSLWALGVGAVISGHFSGWNLGLTNGWGSMLVATIIIAVMYLGLTFSLAEMSPALPHTGAAYSFARSAMGPWGGFLTGLAENVEYVLTPAVIVFFISTYMQGIFETPATMLPLWWVGFYLVFVWLNVIGVELSFKVTLVVTLLALACLVVFNIAALGQMDFQRWAMNVGPGNTELPDGNGPFLPNGWHGVLAGLPFAVWLFLAIEQLPLAAEESVDPKRDMPRGIILGMGRALGETMAVTF
;
A
#
# COMPACT_ATOMS: atom_id res chain seq x y z
N MET A 1 0.87 19.22 -38.75
CA MET A 1 0.70 18.13 -37.75
C MET A 1 1.35 16.88 -38.30
N THR A 2 2.46 16.43 -37.72
CA THR A 2 3.12 15.18 -38.14
C THR A 2 2.59 14.06 -37.23
N VAL A 3 1.86 13.13 -37.84
CA VAL A 3 1.36 11.93 -37.14
C VAL A 3 2.46 10.86 -37.25
N GLN A 4 3.01 10.42 -36.14
CA GLN A 4 3.85 9.21 -36.11
C GLN A 4 2.95 8.02 -35.79
N SER A 5 2.87 7.06 -36.70
CA SER A 5 2.16 5.80 -36.49
C SER A 5 3.17 4.71 -36.08
N THR A 6 3.04 4.13 -34.94
CA THR A 6 3.80 2.95 -34.52
C THR A 6 2.80 1.90 -34.04
N SER A 7 2.84 0.70 -34.61
CA SER A 7 2.02 -0.46 -34.24
C SER A 7 0.51 -0.20 -34.09
N GLY A 8 -0.11 0.47 -35.07
CA GLY A 8 -1.57 0.68 -35.12
C GLY A 8 -2.11 1.80 -34.24
N VAL A 9 -1.24 2.57 -33.58
CA VAL A 9 -1.63 3.74 -32.78
C VAL A 9 -1.09 5.01 -33.43
N SER A 10 -1.95 6.00 -33.68
CA SER A 10 -1.55 7.30 -34.18
C SER A 10 -1.37 8.29 -33.04
N TYR A 11 -0.22 8.96 -33.00
CA TYR A 11 0.08 10.00 -32.01
C TYR A 11 -0.02 11.39 -32.67
N THR A 12 -0.80 12.26 -32.06
CA THR A 12 -0.85 13.68 -32.44
C THR A 12 0.21 14.42 -31.63
N LYS A 13 1.12 15.14 -32.32
CA LYS A 13 2.05 16.05 -31.62
C LYS A 13 1.24 17.19 -30.99
N VAL A 14 1.30 17.29 -29.69
CA VAL A 14 0.70 18.37 -28.92
C VAL A 14 1.76 19.45 -28.69
N ASP A 15 1.35 20.73 -28.70
CA ASP A 15 2.22 21.86 -28.44
C ASP A 15 2.79 21.79 -27.00
N GLN A 16 4.04 22.19 -26.82
CA GLN A 16 4.73 22.17 -25.51
C GLN A 16 4.01 23.06 -24.49
N SER A 17 3.41 24.17 -24.93
CA SER A 17 2.58 25.06 -24.11
C SER A 17 1.33 24.37 -23.50
N TYR A 18 0.85 23.30 -24.14
CA TYR A 18 -0.27 22.50 -23.58
C TYR A 18 0.13 21.76 -22.30
N PHE A 19 1.35 21.23 -22.25
CA PHE A 19 1.88 20.55 -21.06
C PHE A 19 2.28 21.53 -19.97
N GLU A 20 2.89 22.67 -20.33
CA GLU A 20 3.27 23.71 -19.37
C GLU A 20 2.07 24.31 -18.63
N LYS A 21 0.92 24.48 -19.30
CA LYS A 21 -0.32 25.00 -18.69
C LYS A 21 -1.06 24.00 -17.80
N ARG A 22 -0.76 22.71 -17.94
CA ARG A 22 -1.44 21.60 -17.24
C ARG A 22 -0.52 20.81 -16.32
N GLY A 23 0.73 21.20 -16.20
CA GLY A 23 1.67 20.60 -15.26
C GLY A 23 1.19 20.76 -13.81
N LEU A 24 1.36 19.72 -13.03
CA LEU A 24 1.03 19.74 -11.60
C LEU A 24 2.02 20.66 -10.87
N ARG A 25 1.54 21.28 -9.79
CA ARG A 25 2.42 22.11 -8.94
C ARG A 25 3.45 21.25 -8.23
N ARG A 26 4.72 21.58 -8.38
CA ARG A 26 5.84 20.92 -7.69
C ARG A 26 5.98 21.48 -6.27
N TYR A 27 5.64 20.69 -5.28
CA TYR A 27 5.73 21.09 -3.85
C TYR A 27 6.16 19.92 -2.95
N ALA A 28 6.12 18.68 -3.45
CA ALA A 28 6.44 17.51 -2.67
C ALA A 28 7.96 17.29 -2.62
N GLY A 29 8.57 17.51 -1.43
CA GLY A 29 9.94 17.11 -1.14
C GLY A 29 10.00 15.68 -0.61
N VAL A 30 11.21 15.18 -0.30
CA VAL A 30 11.45 13.80 0.18
C VAL A 30 10.52 13.40 1.34
N TRP A 31 10.32 14.26 2.31
CA TRP A 31 9.48 13.97 3.48
C TRP A 31 7.99 13.87 3.15
N SER A 32 7.51 14.68 2.21
CA SER A 32 6.12 14.59 1.73
C SER A 32 5.88 13.28 0.97
N LEU A 33 6.83 12.91 0.10
CA LEU A 33 6.80 11.64 -0.63
C LEU A 33 6.92 10.44 0.31
N TRP A 34 7.82 10.50 1.28
CA TRP A 34 7.95 9.49 2.33
C TRP A 34 6.63 9.32 3.11
N ALA A 35 6.02 10.43 3.53
CA ALA A 35 4.75 10.39 4.25
C ALA A 35 3.60 9.84 3.42
N LEU A 36 3.58 10.14 2.11
CA LEU A 36 2.62 9.55 1.18
C LEU A 36 2.81 8.04 1.10
N GLY A 37 4.04 7.56 0.90
CA GLY A 37 4.35 6.13 0.80
C GLY A 37 4.06 5.39 2.10
N VAL A 38 4.56 5.90 3.22
CA VAL A 38 4.30 5.29 4.54
C VAL A 38 2.82 5.34 4.88
N GLY A 39 2.14 6.46 4.61
CA GLY A 39 0.71 6.62 4.88
C GLY A 39 -0.17 5.68 4.05
N ALA A 40 0.25 5.36 2.83
CA ALA A 40 -0.44 4.38 2.00
C ALA A 40 -0.24 2.94 2.53
N VAL A 41 1.02 2.56 2.82
CA VAL A 41 1.37 1.21 3.30
C VAL A 41 0.84 0.93 4.71
N ILE A 42 0.86 1.92 5.62
CA ILE A 42 0.57 1.73 7.04
C ILE A 42 -0.84 1.18 7.30
N SER A 43 -1.78 1.44 6.40
CA SER A 43 -3.14 0.90 6.50
C SER A 43 -3.15 -0.64 6.55
N GLY A 44 -2.24 -1.28 5.83
CA GLY A 44 -2.05 -2.73 5.83
C GLY A 44 -1.59 -3.28 7.18
N HIS A 45 -0.83 -2.50 7.97
CA HIS A 45 -0.38 -2.91 9.30
C HIS A 45 -1.51 -2.87 10.35
N PHE A 46 -2.53 -2.05 10.12
CA PHE A 46 -3.71 -2.00 11.00
C PHE A 46 -4.75 -3.08 10.66
N SER A 47 -4.81 -3.52 9.39
CA SER A 47 -5.87 -4.44 8.95
C SER A 47 -5.49 -5.17 7.67
N GLY A 48 -6.12 -6.31 7.45
CA GLY A 48 -5.96 -7.10 6.24
C GLY A 48 -4.94 -8.23 6.40
N TRP A 49 -3.71 -7.95 6.78
CA TRP A 49 -2.66 -8.96 6.96
C TRP A 49 -2.99 -9.99 8.03
N ASN A 50 -3.63 -9.56 9.12
CA ASN A 50 -3.99 -10.39 10.27
C ASN A 50 -4.96 -11.52 9.92
N LEU A 51 -5.74 -11.38 8.85
CA LEU A 51 -6.60 -12.46 8.36
C LEU A 51 -5.77 -13.66 7.88
N GLY A 52 -4.53 -13.44 7.45
CA GLY A 52 -3.61 -14.52 7.09
C GLY A 52 -3.16 -15.39 8.26
N LEU A 53 -3.25 -14.89 9.51
CA LEU A 53 -2.90 -15.63 10.73
C LEU A 53 -3.79 -16.85 10.97
N THR A 54 -4.97 -16.92 10.35
CA THR A 54 -5.81 -18.13 10.35
C THR A 54 -5.12 -19.35 9.78
N ASN A 55 -4.09 -19.15 8.93
CA ASN A 55 -3.26 -20.23 8.39
C ASN A 55 -2.06 -20.59 9.30
N GLY A 56 -1.98 -20.00 10.47
CA GLY A 56 -0.88 -20.12 11.42
C GLY A 56 0.19 -19.04 11.25
N TRP A 57 0.74 -18.59 12.38
CA TRP A 57 1.75 -17.54 12.42
C TRP A 57 2.98 -17.86 11.56
N GLY A 58 3.53 -19.09 11.65
CA GLY A 58 4.69 -19.48 10.88
C GLY A 58 4.43 -19.48 9.36
N SER A 59 3.22 -19.87 8.93
CA SER A 59 2.81 -19.78 7.51
C SER A 59 2.79 -18.33 7.04
N MET A 60 2.23 -17.45 7.86
CA MET A 60 2.17 -16.01 7.57
C MET A 60 3.57 -15.37 7.57
N LEU A 61 4.45 -15.75 8.50
CA LEU A 61 5.83 -15.27 8.54
C LEU A 61 6.60 -15.63 7.27
N VAL A 62 6.54 -16.89 6.84
CA VAL A 62 7.21 -17.33 5.60
C VAL A 62 6.62 -16.61 4.38
N ALA A 63 5.31 -16.48 4.31
CA ALA A 63 4.64 -15.71 3.26
C ALA A 63 5.11 -14.25 3.24
N THR A 64 5.21 -13.62 4.41
CA THR A 64 5.70 -12.24 4.56
C THR A 64 7.13 -12.08 4.07
N ILE A 65 8.02 -13.02 4.37
CA ILE A 65 9.41 -12.98 3.88
C ILE A 65 9.45 -13.09 2.35
N ILE A 66 8.66 -13.98 1.76
CA ILE A 66 8.59 -14.12 0.30
C ILE A 66 8.11 -12.82 -0.36
N ILE A 67 7.04 -12.24 0.17
CA ILE A 67 6.47 -10.99 -0.33
C ILE A 67 7.43 -9.81 -0.10
N ALA A 68 8.13 -9.74 1.04
CA ALA A 68 9.13 -8.72 1.31
C ALA A 68 10.26 -8.73 0.27
N VAL A 69 10.77 -9.91 -0.10
CA VAL A 69 11.79 -10.05 -1.15
C VAL A 69 11.26 -9.57 -2.50
N MET A 70 10.01 -9.93 -2.86
CA MET A 70 9.36 -9.46 -4.08
C MET A 70 9.23 -7.93 -4.10
N TYR A 71 8.75 -7.35 -3.00
CA TYR A 71 8.56 -5.89 -2.90
C TYR A 71 9.88 -5.11 -2.82
N LEU A 72 10.95 -5.69 -2.27
CA LEU A 72 12.29 -5.11 -2.38
C LEU A 72 12.73 -5.00 -3.84
N GLY A 73 12.57 -6.07 -4.62
CA GLY A 73 12.85 -6.05 -6.06
C GLY A 73 12.02 -4.98 -6.79
N LEU A 74 10.72 -4.91 -6.52
CA LEU A 74 9.84 -3.89 -7.07
C LEU A 74 10.27 -2.47 -6.68
N THR A 75 10.58 -2.25 -5.39
CA THR A 75 11.01 -0.95 -4.86
C THR A 75 12.27 -0.42 -5.54
N PHE A 76 13.29 -1.26 -5.69
CA PHE A 76 14.52 -0.86 -6.38
C PHE A 76 14.28 -0.59 -7.87
N SER A 77 13.45 -1.39 -8.53
CA SER A 77 13.08 -1.15 -9.93
C SER A 77 12.34 0.18 -10.10
N LEU A 78 11.38 0.48 -9.24
CA LEU A 78 10.66 1.76 -9.26
C LEU A 78 11.56 2.94 -8.92
N ALA A 79 12.47 2.79 -7.96
CA ALA A 79 13.44 3.82 -7.58
C ALA A 79 14.38 4.18 -8.74
N GLU A 80 14.69 3.23 -9.61
CA GLU A 80 15.52 3.43 -10.80
C GLU A 80 14.73 4.00 -11.99
N MET A 81 13.49 3.49 -12.21
CA MET A 81 12.67 3.92 -13.35
C MET A 81 12.02 5.29 -13.14
N SER A 82 11.63 5.65 -11.93
CA SER A 82 10.92 6.90 -11.64
C SER A 82 11.71 8.16 -12.01
N PRO A 83 13.04 8.26 -11.74
CA PRO A 83 13.85 9.38 -12.22
C PRO A 83 14.02 9.43 -13.74
N ALA A 84 14.04 8.27 -14.39
CA ALA A 84 14.21 8.15 -15.83
C ALA A 84 12.95 8.57 -16.62
N LEU A 85 11.78 8.28 -16.07
CA LEU A 85 10.46 8.61 -16.64
C LEU A 85 9.57 9.24 -15.57
N PRO A 86 9.83 10.49 -15.14
CA PRO A 86 9.07 11.15 -14.09
C PRO A 86 7.70 11.60 -14.63
N HIS A 87 6.76 10.66 -14.71
CA HIS A 87 5.43 10.86 -15.24
C HIS A 87 4.40 10.25 -14.32
N THR A 88 3.27 10.92 -14.11
CA THR A 88 2.15 10.47 -13.27
C THR A 88 1.52 9.14 -13.70
N GLY A 89 1.86 8.63 -14.87
CA GLY A 89 1.44 7.29 -15.31
C GLY A 89 2.21 6.14 -14.64
N ALA A 90 3.25 6.41 -13.87
CA ALA A 90 3.99 5.42 -13.09
C ALA A 90 4.18 4.07 -13.80
N ALA A 91 3.76 2.96 -13.18
CA ALA A 91 3.93 1.61 -13.72
C ALA A 91 3.29 1.42 -15.11
N TYR A 92 2.15 2.06 -15.38
CA TYR A 92 1.57 2.10 -16.73
C TYR A 92 2.56 2.65 -17.75
N SER A 93 3.21 3.79 -17.43
CA SER A 93 4.17 4.45 -18.34
C SER A 93 5.43 3.60 -18.55
N PHE A 94 5.91 2.96 -17.47
CA PHE A 94 7.07 2.07 -17.53
C PHE A 94 6.78 0.83 -18.40
N ALA A 95 5.65 0.16 -18.13
CA ALA A 95 5.22 -1.00 -18.90
C ALA A 95 4.97 -0.65 -20.39
N ARG A 96 4.37 0.50 -20.67
CA ARG A 96 4.14 0.96 -22.03
C ARG A 96 5.45 1.24 -22.77
N SER A 97 6.43 1.83 -22.09
CA SER A 97 7.75 2.08 -22.69
C SER A 97 8.52 0.80 -22.97
N ALA A 98 8.45 -0.19 -22.08
CA ALA A 98 9.22 -1.43 -22.20
C ALA A 98 8.54 -2.49 -23.08
N MET A 99 7.21 -2.66 -22.96
CA MET A 99 6.43 -3.73 -23.58
C MET A 99 5.45 -3.23 -24.65
N GLY A 100 5.43 -1.93 -24.93
CA GLY A 100 4.53 -1.31 -25.91
C GLY A 100 3.08 -1.15 -25.38
N PRO A 101 2.12 -0.82 -26.29
CA PRO A 101 0.74 -0.44 -25.91
C PRO A 101 0.00 -1.52 -25.11
N TRP A 102 0.20 -2.79 -25.42
CA TRP A 102 -0.44 -3.91 -24.73
C TRP A 102 0.04 -4.06 -23.30
N GLY A 103 1.36 -3.93 -23.06
CA GLY A 103 1.92 -3.93 -21.71
C GLY A 103 1.34 -2.80 -20.88
N GLY A 104 1.30 -1.58 -21.44
CA GLY A 104 0.66 -0.44 -20.79
C GLY A 104 -0.82 -0.67 -20.49
N PHE A 105 -1.59 -1.22 -21.45
CA PHE A 105 -3.00 -1.49 -21.25
C PHE A 105 -3.25 -2.47 -20.09
N LEU A 106 -2.53 -3.60 -20.06
CA LEU A 106 -2.70 -4.61 -19.01
C LEU A 106 -2.31 -4.06 -17.63
N THR A 107 -1.19 -3.33 -17.54
CA THR A 107 -0.75 -2.69 -16.29
C THR A 107 -1.78 -1.66 -15.83
N GLY A 108 -2.21 -0.76 -16.70
CA GLY A 108 -3.20 0.26 -16.35
C GLY A 108 -4.56 -0.33 -15.95
N LEU A 109 -4.97 -1.45 -16.55
CA LEU A 109 -6.18 -2.16 -16.14
C LEU A 109 -6.04 -2.75 -14.73
N ALA A 110 -4.90 -3.40 -14.44
CA ALA A 110 -4.62 -3.96 -13.12
C ALA A 110 -4.58 -2.86 -12.04
N GLU A 111 -3.88 -1.74 -12.30
CA GLU A 111 -3.85 -0.57 -11.41
C GLU A 111 -5.26 0.01 -11.17
N ASN A 112 -6.10 0.10 -12.21
CA ASN A 112 -7.49 0.57 -12.03
C ASN A 112 -8.29 -0.34 -11.10
N VAL A 113 -8.15 -1.65 -11.25
CA VAL A 113 -8.82 -2.61 -10.35
C VAL A 113 -8.34 -2.43 -8.92
N GLU A 114 -7.03 -2.31 -8.72
CA GLU A 114 -6.43 -2.08 -7.41
C GLU A 114 -6.93 -0.79 -6.78
N TYR A 115 -6.85 0.35 -7.49
CA TYR A 115 -7.20 1.66 -6.97
C TYR A 115 -8.71 1.87 -6.73
N VAL A 116 -9.55 1.02 -7.29
CA VAL A 116 -10.98 1.00 -6.99
C VAL A 116 -11.28 0.11 -5.78
N LEU A 117 -10.67 -1.08 -5.72
CA LEU A 117 -10.96 -2.05 -4.67
C LEU A 117 -10.29 -1.72 -3.33
N THR A 118 -9.03 -1.26 -3.35
CA THR A 118 -8.27 -0.97 -2.12
C THR A 118 -8.94 0.07 -1.23
N PRO A 119 -9.37 1.26 -1.72
CA PRO A 119 -10.11 2.21 -0.89
C PRO A 119 -11.41 1.64 -0.32
N ALA A 120 -12.11 0.81 -1.09
CA ALA A 120 -13.35 0.19 -0.62
C ALA A 120 -13.10 -0.76 0.56
N VAL A 121 -12.06 -1.58 0.49
CA VAL A 121 -11.64 -2.48 1.57
C VAL A 121 -11.18 -1.69 2.79
N ILE A 122 -10.40 -0.62 2.62
CA ILE A 122 -9.94 0.24 3.71
C ILE A 122 -11.14 0.90 4.41
N VAL A 123 -12.09 1.45 3.66
CA VAL A 123 -13.31 2.06 4.23
C VAL A 123 -14.13 1.01 4.98
N PHE A 124 -14.20 -0.22 4.49
CA PHE A 124 -14.86 -1.32 5.19
C PHE A 124 -14.19 -1.58 6.57
N PHE A 125 -12.86 -1.69 6.64
CA PHE A 125 -12.15 -1.90 7.90
C PHE A 125 -12.33 -0.73 8.86
N ILE A 126 -12.18 0.52 8.40
CA ILE A 126 -12.41 1.71 9.24
C ILE A 126 -13.83 1.68 9.81
N SER A 127 -14.81 1.35 9.00
CA SER A 127 -16.22 1.30 9.42
C SER A 127 -16.47 0.20 10.45
N THR A 128 -15.78 -0.94 10.32
CA THR A 128 -15.85 -2.02 11.31
C THR A 128 -15.24 -1.59 12.64
N TYR A 129 -14.13 -0.83 12.62
CA TYR A 129 -13.56 -0.26 13.84
C TYR A 129 -14.50 0.76 14.49
N MET A 130 -15.12 1.65 13.70
CA MET A 130 -16.11 2.60 14.23
C MET A 130 -17.31 1.88 14.81
N GLN A 131 -17.77 0.82 14.18
CA GLN A 131 -18.83 -0.02 14.72
C GLN A 131 -18.46 -0.59 16.10
N GLY A 132 -17.25 -1.10 16.25
CA GLY A 132 -16.77 -1.62 17.54
C GLY A 132 -16.61 -0.54 18.61
N ILE A 133 -16.08 0.64 18.24
CA ILE A 133 -15.85 1.75 19.19
C ILE A 133 -17.16 2.38 19.67
N PHE A 134 -18.13 2.57 18.77
CA PHE A 134 -19.40 3.23 19.08
C PHE A 134 -20.55 2.24 19.35
N GLU A 135 -20.25 0.94 19.33
CA GLU A 135 -21.20 -0.15 19.56
C GLU A 135 -22.46 -0.04 18.67
N THR A 136 -22.27 0.45 17.43
CA THR A 136 -23.36 0.64 16.49
C THR A 136 -23.80 -0.68 15.85
N PRO A 137 -25.12 -0.90 15.60
CA PRO A 137 -25.58 -2.13 14.97
C PRO A 137 -25.05 -2.28 13.55
N ALA A 138 -24.89 -3.51 13.08
CA ALA A 138 -24.36 -3.83 11.74
C ALA A 138 -25.16 -3.17 10.60
N THR A 139 -26.43 -2.87 10.83
CA THR A 139 -27.29 -2.14 9.86
C THR A 139 -26.84 -0.70 9.61
N MET A 140 -26.00 -0.13 10.47
CA MET A 140 -25.44 1.22 10.32
C MET A 140 -24.10 1.23 9.57
N LEU A 141 -23.49 0.08 9.25
CA LEU A 141 -22.23 0.03 8.48
C LEU A 141 -22.29 0.85 7.17
N PRO A 142 -23.36 0.80 6.36
CA PRO A 142 -23.45 1.62 5.15
C PRO A 142 -23.37 3.13 5.41
N LEU A 143 -23.85 3.61 6.56
CA LEU A 143 -23.74 5.03 6.93
C LEU A 143 -22.29 5.42 7.21
N TRP A 144 -21.53 4.55 7.87
CA TRP A 144 -20.09 4.74 8.07
C TRP A 144 -19.34 4.78 6.73
N TRP A 145 -19.66 3.87 5.79
CA TRP A 145 -19.04 3.87 4.45
C TRP A 145 -19.28 5.19 3.73
N VAL A 146 -20.54 5.62 3.65
CA VAL A 146 -20.90 6.89 2.99
C VAL A 146 -20.21 8.07 3.68
N GLY A 147 -20.21 8.11 5.02
CA GLY A 147 -19.56 9.17 5.78
C GLY A 147 -18.07 9.30 5.47
N PHE A 148 -17.32 8.19 5.50
CA PHE A 148 -15.89 8.20 5.20
C PHE A 148 -15.61 8.54 3.74
N TYR A 149 -16.39 7.99 2.78
CA TYR A 149 -16.23 8.37 1.38
C TYR A 149 -16.46 9.87 1.16
N LEU A 150 -17.49 10.45 1.77
CA LEU A 150 -17.75 11.90 1.68
C LEU A 150 -16.58 12.72 2.23
N VAL A 151 -16.02 12.34 3.38
CA VAL A 151 -14.86 13.03 3.98
C VAL A 151 -13.64 12.95 3.06
N PHE A 152 -13.29 11.75 2.57
CA PHE A 152 -12.10 11.58 1.75
C PHE A 152 -12.25 12.19 0.36
N VAL A 153 -13.42 12.07 -0.27
CA VAL A 153 -13.70 12.73 -1.56
C VAL A 153 -13.64 14.25 -1.38
N TRP A 154 -14.23 14.79 -0.33
CA TRP A 154 -14.19 16.22 -0.03
C TRP A 154 -12.75 16.73 0.14
N LEU A 155 -11.90 16.03 0.90
CA LEU A 155 -10.49 16.37 1.06
C LEU A 155 -9.75 16.40 -0.29
N ASN A 156 -10.02 15.44 -1.18
CA ASN A 156 -9.39 15.41 -2.50
C ASN A 156 -9.87 16.54 -3.41
N VAL A 157 -11.16 16.91 -3.34
CA VAL A 157 -11.76 18.00 -4.16
C VAL A 157 -11.23 19.38 -3.74
N ILE A 158 -10.97 19.61 -2.45
CA ILE A 158 -10.43 20.90 -1.96
C ILE A 158 -9.05 21.20 -2.52
N GLY A 159 -8.21 20.19 -2.64
CA GLY A 159 -6.89 20.34 -3.27
C GLY A 159 -5.82 19.41 -2.70
N VAL A 160 -4.89 19.10 -3.56
CA VAL A 160 -3.84 18.11 -3.30
C VAL A 160 -2.91 18.53 -2.14
N GLU A 161 -2.62 19.83 -2.01
CA GLU A 161 -1.76 20.34 -0.94
C GLU A 161 -2.34 20.07 0.47
N LEU A 162 -3.65 20.28 0.64
CA LEU A 162 -4.33 19.98 1.90
C LEU A 162 -4.32 18.47 2.16
N SER A 163 -4.60 17.68 1.13
CA SER A 163 -4.59 16.22 1.21
C SER A 163 -3.23 15.71 1.71
N PHE A 164 -2.11 16.21 1.18
CA PHE A 164 -0.77 15.82 1.66
C PHE A 164 -0.50 16.22 3.12
N LYS A 165 -0.92 17.41 3.55
CA LYS A 165 -0.78 17.83 4.95
C LYS A 165 -1.56 16.94 5.89
N VAL A 166 -2.81 16.62 5.53
CA VAL A 166 -3.66 15.69 6.30
C VAL A 166 -3.03 14.30 6.33
N THR A 167 -2.57 13.79 5.21
CA THR A 167 -1.88 12.50 5.12
C THR A 167 -0.66 12.46 6.03
N LEU A 168 0.18 13.51 6.05
CA LEU A 168 1.34 13.57 6.93
C LEU A 168 0.95 13.47 8.40
N VAL A 169 -0.05 14.25 8.83
CA VAL A 169 -0.52 14.23 10.24
C VAL A 169 -1.10 12.86 10.61
N VAL A 170 -1.96 12.31 9.76
CA VAL A 170 -2.58 10.99 9.99
C VAL A 170 -1.52 9.90 10.02
N THR A 171 -0.53 9.94 9.13
CA THR A 171 0.60 8.99 9.10
C THR A 171 1.39 9.04 10.40
N LEU A 172 1.73 10.23 10.90
CA LEU A 172 2.48 10.38 12.16
C LEU A 172 1.67 9.88 13.35
N LEU A 173 0.36 10.13 13.39
CA LEU A 173 -0.52 9.60 14.43
C LEU A 173 -0.61 8.07 14.36
N ALA A 174 -0.78 7.51 13.17
CA ALA A 174 -0.82 6.07 12.97
C ALA A 174 0.50 5.40 13.42
N LEU A 175 1.66 6.00 13.06
CA LEU A 175 2.96 5.54 13.54
C LEU A 175 3.06 5.56 15.07
N ALA A 176 2.61 6.64 15.70
CA ALA A 176 2.60 6.75 17.15
C ALA A 176 1.72 5.66 17.79
N CYS A 177 0.54 5.39 17.22
CA CYS A 177 -0.34 4.30 17.67
C CYS A 177 0.34 2.93 17.57
N LEU A 178 1.04 2.62 16.46
CA LEU A 178 1.76 1.36 16.33
C LEU A 178 2.92 1.24 17.33
N VAL A 179 3.66 2.32 17.58
CA VAL A 179 4.73 2.31 18.60
C VAL A 179 4.16 2.04 19.97
N VAL A 180 3.07 2.71 20.36
CA VAL A 180 2.39 2.49 21.65
C VAL A 180 1.89 1.05 21.75
N PHE A 181 1.27 0.53 20.68
CA PHE A 181 0.80 -0.85 20.63
C PHE A 181 1.96 -1.84 20.83
N ASN A 182 3.06 -1.68 20.09
CA ASN A 182 4.22 -2.56 20.21
C ASN A 182 4.84 -2.52 21.61
N ILE A 183 4.98 -1.33 22.21
CA ILE A 183 5.50 -1.21 23.59
C ILE A 183 4.57 -1.90 24.59
N ALA A 184 3.25 -1.73 24.43
CA ALA A 184 2.28 -2.35 25.33
C ALA A 184 2.26 -3.88 25.18
N ALA A 185 2.47 -4.39 23.96
CA ALA A 185 2.50 -5.82 23.67
C ALA A 185 3.72 -6.54 24.26
N LEU A 186 4.89 -5.85 24.38
CA LEU A 186 6.14 -6.47 24.88
C LEU A 186 5.97 -7.18 26.24
N GLY A 187 5.15 -6.64 27.12
CA GLY A 187 4.91 -7.23 28.44
C GLY A 187 3.97 -8.44 28.45
N GLN A 188 3.33 -8.74 27.32
CA GLN A 188 2.34 -9.82 27.18
C GLN A 188 2.74 -10.88 26.14
N MET A 189 3.98 -10.82 25.66
CA MET A 189 4.48 -11.74 24.66
C MET A 189 4.64 -13.15 25.24
N ASP A 190 3.83 -14.07 24.75
CA ASP A 190 3.96 -15.52 24.94
C ASP A 190 3.89 -16.16 23.57
N PHE A 191 5.08 -16.41 23.01
CA PHE A 191 5.22 -16.96 21.67
C PHE A 191 4.52 -18.31 21.53
N GLN A 192 4.64 -19.18 22.53
CA GLN A 192 4.03 -20.50 22.48
C GLN A 192 2.50 -20.42 22.42
N ARG A 193 1.94 -19.54 23.21
CA ARG A 193 0.51 -19.36 23.30
C ARG A 193 -0.07 -18.62 22.11
N TRP A 194 0.55 -17.52 21.68
CA TRP A 194 -0.04 -16.64 20.68
C TRP A 194 0.38 -16.95 19.24
N ALA A 195 1.64 -17.36 19.02
CA ALA A 195 2.12 -17.68 17.69
C ALA A 195 1.83 -19.12 17.27
N MET A 196 1.75 -20.05 18.25
CA MET A 196 1.50 -21.47 17.99
C MET A 196 0.06 -21.91 18.35
N ASN A 197 -0.89 -21.01 18.14
CA ASN A 197 -2.30 -21.23 18.51
C ASN A 197 -3.15 -21.82 17.39
N VAL A 198 -2.55 -22.19 16.24
CA VAL A 198 -3.26 -22.80 15.11
C VAL A 198 -2.71 -24.20 14.84
N GLY A 199 -3.61 -25.18 14.79
CA GLY A 199 -3.33 -26.57 14.45
C GLY A 199 -3.64 -26.91 12.99
N PRO A 200 -3.35 -28.15 12.57
CA PRO A 200 -3.70 -28.64 11.24
C PRO A 200 -5.18 -28.45 10.90
N GLY A 201 -5.46 -28.06 9.64
CA GLY A 201 -6.81 -27.77 9.21
C GLY A 201 -7.40 -26.50 9.82
N ASN A 202 -6.55 -25.56 10.25
CA ASN A 202 -6.92 -24.27 10.86
C ASN A 202 -7.71 -24.44 12.18
N THR A 203 -7.44 -25.51 12.91
CA THR A 203 -8.05 -25.72 14.24
C THR A 203 -7.46 -24.74 15.24
N GLU A 204 -8.29 -24.12 16.05
CA GLU A 204 -7.84 -23.23 17.12
C GLU A 204 -7.26 -24.04 18.30
N LEU A 205 -6.10 -23.64 18.78
CA LEU A 205 -5.42 -24.21 19.94
C LEU A 205 -5.22 -23.11 20.99
N PRO A 206 -6.20 -22.90 21.90
CA PRO A 206 -6.18 -21.79 22.86
C PRO A 206 -4.95 -21.78 23.79
N ASP A 207 -4.39 -22.95 24.07
CA ASP A 207 -3.21 -23.12 24.92
C ASP A 207 -1.90 -23.09 24.13
N GLY A 208 -1.95 -22.92 22.82
CA GLY A 208 -0.79 -22.95 21.94
C GLY A 208 -0.31 -24.38 21.63
N ASN A 209 1.03 -24.52 21.44
CA ASN A 209 1.69 -25.78 21.12
C ASN A 209 1.34 -26.39 19.75
N GLY A 210 0.82 -25.60 18.84
CA GLY A 210 0.63 -25.99 17.44
C GLY A 210 1.95 -26.10 16.68
N PRO A 211 1.95 -26.76 15.52
CA PRO A 211 3.13 -26.82 14.67
C PRO A 211 3.41 -25.46 14.00
N PHE A 212 4.69 -25.18 13.73
CA PHE A 212 5.12 -23.94 13.07
C PHE A 212 4.43 -23.70 11.71
N LEU A 213 4.24 -24.76 10.93
CA LEU A 213 3.50 -24.75 9.65
C LEU A 213 2.30 -25.69 9.74
N PRO A 214 1.15 -25.26 10.29
CA PRO A 214 -0.01 -26.14 10.52
C PRO A 214 -0.48 -26.88 9.27
N ASN A 215 -0.45 -26.21 8.11
CA ASN A 215 -0.88 -26.74 6.82
C ASN A 215 0.28 -26.85 5.82
N GLY A 216 1.54 -26.89 6.31
CA GLY A 216 2.73 -26.93 5.46
C GLY A 216 2.77 -25.78 4.45
N TRP A 217 3.28 -26.04 3.25
CA TRP A 217 3.38 -25.04 2.19
C TRP A 217 2.03 -24.54 1.67
N HIS A 218 0.96 -25.31 1.81
CA HIS A 218 -0.38 -24.86 1.42
C HIS A 218 -0.82 -23.66 2.28
N GLY A 219 -0.55 -23.69 3.58
CA GLY A 219 -0.80 -22.56 4.48
C GLY A 219 0.02 -21.31 4.09
N VAL A 220 1.29 -21.51 3.68
CA VAL A 220 2.13 -20.40 3.20
C VAL A 220 1.54 -19.76 1.94
N LEU A 221 1.15 -20.56 0.95
CA LEU A 221 0.55 -20.08 -0.30
C LEU A 221 -0.76 -19.35 -0.03
N ALA A 222 -1.59 -19.86 0.88
CA ALA A 222 -2.83 -19.21 1.31
C ALA A 222 -2.58 -17.88 2.07
N GLY A 223 -1.43 -17.75 2.72
CA GLY A 223 -0.99 -16.53 3.42
C GLY A 223 -0.50 -15.41 2.49
N LEU A 224 0.01 -15.75 1.28
CA LEU A 224 0.62 -14.76 0.37
C LEU A 224 -0.26 -13.53 0.07
N PRO A 225 -1.56 -13.68 -0.26
CA PRO A 225 -2.42 -12.52 -0.53
C PRO A 225 -2.54 -11.56 0.67
N PHE A 226 -2.51 -12.10 1.89
CA PHE A 226 -2.57 -11.31 3.11
C PHE A 226 -1.22 -10.65 3.43
N ALA A 227 -0.10 -11.30 3.12
CA ALA A 227 1.23 -10.74 3.27
C ALA A 227 1.47 -9.52 2.36
N VAL A 228 0.82 -9.47 1.19
CA VAL A 228 0.88 -8.31 0.29
C VAL A 228 0.41 -7.04 0.99
N TRP A 229 -0.60 -7.10 1.87
CA TRP A 229 -1.12 -5.94 2.59
C TRP A 229 -0.07 -5.20 3.44
N LEU A 230 0.97 -5.89 3.88
CA LEU A 230 2.07 -5.29 4.67
C LEU A 230 2.98 -4.35 3.84
N PHE A 231 2.91 -4.42 2.52
CA PHE A 231 3.78 -3.66 1.60
C PHE A 231 3.00 -2.91 0.51
N LEU A 232 1.71 -3.23 0.36
CA LEU A 232 0.84 -2.67 -0.67
C LEU A 232 0.87 -1.14 -0.66
N ALA A 233 0.83 -0.57 -1.85
CA ALA A 233 0.78 0.86 -2.13
C ALA A 233 2.14 1.60 -2.12
N ILE A 234 3.28 0.94 -1.86
CA ILE A 234 4.60 1.56 -2.07
C ILE A 234 4.81 1.88 -3.57
N GLU A 235 4.24 1.08 -4.46
CA GLU A 235 4.24 1.25 -5.91
C GLU A 235 3.46 2.48 -6.40
N GLN A 236 2.66 3.08 -5.54
CA GLN A 236 1.89 4.29 -5.86
C GLN A 236 2.73 5.57 -5.78
N LEU A 237 3.90 5.54 -5.09
CA LEU A 237 4.75 6.72 -4.97
C LEU A 237 5.12 7.35 -6.32
N PRO A 238 5.50 6.59 -7.37
CA PRO A 238 5.81 7.16 -8.67
C PRO A 238 4.68 7.97 -9.32
N LEU A 239 3.42 7.76 -8.92
CA LEU A 239 2.29 8.59 -9.38
C LEU A 239 2.44 10.06 -8.98
N ALA A 240 3.14 10.35 -7.88
CA ALA A 240 3.43 11.71 -7.41
C ALA A 240 4.71 12.31 -8.02
N ALA A 241 5.31 11.69 -9.03
CA ALA A 241 6.58 12.12 -9.60
C ALA A 241 6.53 13.54 -10.20
N GLU A 242 5.41 13.93 -10.82
CA GLU A 242 5.24 15.28 -11.40
C GLU A 242 5.06 16.35 -10.32
N GLU A 243 4.62 15.99 -9.13
CA GLU A 243 4.45 16.88 -7.97
C GLU A 243 5.74 17.04 -7.16
N SER A 244 6.73 16.19 -7.41
CA SER A 244 8.03 16.26 -6.75
C SER A 244 8.83 17.48 -7.18
N VAL A 245 9.47 18.15 -6.21
CA VAL A 245 10.35 19.29 -6.45
C VAL A 245 11.56 18.88 -7.28
N ASP A 246 12.20 17.77 -6.93
CA ASP A 246 13.31 17.16 -7.68
C ASP A 246 13.08 15.66 -7.83
N PRO A 247 12.33 15.22 -8.86
CA PRO A 247 12.01 13.81 -9.05
C PRO A 247 13.24 12.90 -9.12
N LYS A 248 14.34 13.39 -9.68
CA LYS A 248 15.57 12.60 -9.84
C LYS A 248 16.22 12.24 -8.50
N ARG A 249 16.10 13.13 -7.53
CA ARG A 249 16.68 12.97 -6.20
C ARG A 249 15.67 12.44 -5.18
N ASP A 250 14.46 12.99 -5.19
CA ASP A 250 13.49 12.82 -4.11
C ASP A 250 12.70 11.52 -4.29
N MET A 251 12.42 11.11 -5.53
CA MET A 251 11.67 9.86 -5.78
C MET A 251 12.41 8.61 -5.28
N PRO A 252 13.69 8.35 -5.69
CA PRO A 252 14.41 7.17 -5.19
C PRO A 252 14.51 7.13 -3.67
N ARG A 253 14.77 8.30 -3.06
CA ARG A 253 14.89 8.41 -1.60
C ARG A 253 13.56 8.15 -0.89
N GLY A 254 12.48 8.76 -1.38
CA GLY A 254 11.14 8.56 -0.83
C GLY A 254 10.70 7.10 -0.88
N ILE A 255 10.90 6.44 -2.02
CA ILE A 255 10.55 5.03 -2.27
C ILE A 255 11.36 4.11 -1.35
N ILE A 256 12.70 4.25 -1.33
CA ILE A 256 13.59 3.39 -0.52
C ILE A 256 13.34 3.60 0.98
N LEU A 257 13.19 4.84 1.43
CA LEU A 257 12.90 5.14 2.84
C LEU A 257 11.51 4.63 3.25
N GLY A 258 10.52 4.74 2.36
CA GLY A 258 9.19 4.17 2.56
C GLY A 258 9.23 2.66 2.74
N MET A 259 9.93 1.95 1.86
CA MET A 259 10.10 0.49 1.96
C MET A 259 10.89 0.08 3.20
N GLY A 260 11.98 0.78 3.53
CA GLY A 260 12.75 0.50 4.75
C GLY A 260 11.90 0.64 6.01
N ARG A 261 10.99 1.62 6.03
CA ARG A 261 10.03 1.81 7.10
C ARG A 261 8.99 0.70 7.15
N ALA A 262 8.41 0.32 6.00
CA ALA A 262 7.45 -0.77 5.89
C ALA A 262 8.04 -2.10 6.40
N LEU A 263 9.29 -2.40 6.07
CA LEU A 263 10.00 -3.58 6.59
C LEU A 263 10.13 -3.53 8.11
N GLY A 264 10.54 -2.39 8.67
CA GLY A 264 10.68 -2.23 10.12
C GLY A 264 9.36 -2.40 10.87
N GLU A 265 8.28 -1.83 10.35
CA GLU A 265 6.93 -1.98 10.92
C GLU A 265 6.40 -3.40 10.78
N THR A 266 6.58 -4.01 9.61
CA THR A 266 6.20 -5.40 9.39
C THR A 266 6.88 -6.32 10.41
N MET A 267 8.18 -6.15 10.65
CA MET A 267 8.87 -6.90 11.70
C MET A 267 8.27 -6.64 13.08
N ALA A 268 8.00 -5.38 13.42
CA ALA A 268 7.44 -5.02 14.74
C ALA A 268 6.01 -5.52 14.96
N VAL A 269 5.20 -5.68 13.91
CA VAL A 269 3.81 -6.14 14.02
C VAL A 269 3.70 -7.66 13.94
N THR A 270 4.66 -8.32 13.25
CA THR A 270 4.64 -9.78 13.05
C THR A 270 5.31 -10.52 14.21
N PHE A 271 6.24 -9.92 14.93
CA PHE A 271 6.96 -10.45 16.09
C PHE A 271 6.50 -9.84 17.39
#